data_54f8f6a617c8f391519aeab88fa66718
#
_entry.id   54f8f6a617c8f391519aeab88fa66718
#
_cell.length_a   1.000
_cell.length_b   1.000
_cell.length_c   1.000
_cell.angle_alpha   90.00
_cell.angle_beta   90.00
_cell.angle_gamma   90.00
#
_symmetry.space_group_name_H-M   'P 1'
#
loop_
_entity.id
_entity.type
_entity.pdbx_description
1 polymer ?
#
loop_
_entity_poly.entity_id
_entity_poly.type
_entity_poly.pdbx_seq_one_letter_code
_entity_poly.pdbx_strand_id
1 'polypeptide(L)'
;AGIDMICYNFMPVFDWTRSDLAKVLPDGSTVLSYDQALIDKINPDSIADQMNKKAQGSELPGWESERMAQIKELFAIYETVTEEQLFDNLVYFLNKIMPTCEKYGIRMAIHPDDPAWPVFGLPRIINSEANITKLLEAVPNPLNGITFCTGSLGSNPENDLISTIYAVKGRIHFAHLRNIKYHGYQKFDEASHLSSDGSLDMVAIIKALRDSGFDGIIRPDHGRQIW
;
A
#
# COMPACT_ATOMS: atom_id res chain seq x y z
N ALA A 1 -16.60 16.89 -13.10
CA ALA A 1 -15.15 17.15 -12.86
C ALA A 1 -14.25 16.32 -13.76
N GLY A 2 -14.79 15.32 -14.51
CA GLY A 2 -14.01 14.46 -15.41
C GLY A 2 -13.14 13.43 -14.69
N ILE A 3 -13.42 13.13 -13.43
CA ILE A 3 -12.74 12.06 -12.67
C ILE A 3 -13.40 10.73 -13.04
N ASP A 4 -12.63 9.79 -13.55
CA ASP A 4 -13.07 8.46 -13.98
C ASP A 4 -12.43 7.32 -13.18
N MET A 5 -11.55 7.64 -12.23
CA MET A 5 -10.85 6.66 -11.39
C MET A 5 -10.63 7.20 -9.98
N ILE A 6 -10.82 6.35 -8.98
CA ILE A 6 -10.54 6.62 -7.57
C ILE A 6 -9.54 5.57 -7.06
N CYS A 7 -8.34 6.01 -6.71
CA CYS A 7 -7.39 5.22 -5.94
C CYS A 7 -7.74 5.35 -4.46
N TYR A 8 -7.86 4.22 -3.75
CA TYR A 8 -8.21 4.19 -2.33
C TYR A 8 -7.51 3.04 -1.64
N ASN A 9 -7.38 3.11 -0.32
CA ASN A 9 -6.94 1.98 0.51
C ASN A 9 -8.04 1.55 1.48
N PHE A 10 -7.90 0.35 2.05
CA PHE A 10 -8.81 -0.20 3.04
C PHE A 10 -8.03 -0.77 4.23
N MET A 11 -7.01 -0.05 4.63
CA MET A 11 -6.10 -0.40 5.72
C MET A 11 -6.65 0.13 7.05
N PRO A 12 -6.78 -0.71 8.08
CA PRO A 12 -7.22 -0.25 9.40
C PRO A 12 -6.17 0.66 10.03
N VAL A 13 -6.61 1.77 10.59
CA VAL A 13 -5.86 2.76 11.35
C VAL A 13 -4.82 3.52 10.53
N PHE A 14 -3.87 2.84 9.88
CA PHE A 14 -2.79 3.45 9.10
C PHE A 14 -2.83 3.03 7.65
N ASP A 15 -2.58 3.98 6.72
CA ASP A 15 -2.47 3.70 5.28
C ASP A 15 -1.20 2.93 4.97
N TRP A 16 -0.06 3.43 5.45
CA TRP A 16 1.26 2.85 5.29
C TRP A 16 2.06 3.06 6.57
N THR A 17 3.06 2.23 6.80
CA THR A 17 3.86 2.27 8.01
C THR A 17 5.34 2.23 7.69
N ARG A 18 6.12 3.08 8.36
CA ARG A 18 7.59 3.11 8.31
C ARG A 18 8.15 3.26 9.72
N SER A 19 9.33 2.68 9.94
CA SER A 19 10.06 2.81 11.19
C SER A 19 10.94 4.06 11.23
N ASP A 20 11.34 4.57 10.06
CA ASP A 20 12.12 5.79 9.89
C ASP A 20 11.66 6.53 8.63
N LEU A 21 11.35 7.81 8.79
CA LEU A 21 10.83 8.66 7.71
C LEU A 21 11.93 9.45 6.98
N ALA A 22 13.17 9.43 7.48
CA ALA A 22 14.27 10.20 6.92
C ALA A 22 15.63 9.52 7.18
N LYS A 23 15.72 8.20 6.99
CA LYS A 23 16.97 7.47 7.11
C LYS A 23 17.99 8.02 6.13
N VAL A 24 19.12 8.50 6.65
CA VAL A 24 20.21 9.07 5.86
C VAL A 24 21.03 7.95 5.22
N LEU A 25 21.25 8.05 3.91
CA LEU A 25 22.11 7.17 3.14
C LEU A 25 23.56 7.71 3.08
N PRO A 26 24.55 6.86 2.69
CA PRO A 26 25.97 7.27 2.63
C PRO A 26 26.26 8.47 1.74
N ASP A 27 25.43 8.73 0.74
CA ASP A 27 25.56 9.87 -0.17
C ASP A 27 24.83 11.15 0.33
N GLY A 28 24.28 11.11 1.53
CA GLY A 28 23.57 12.23 2.15
C GLY A 28 22.10 12.35 1.73
N SER A 29 21.60 11.55 0.80
CA SER A 29 20.17 11.48 0.49
C SER A 29 19.40 10.78 1.64
N THR A 30 18.08 10.97 1.68
CA THR A 30 17.23 10.31 2.66
C THR A 30 16.20 9.39 2.00
N VAL A 31 15.76 8.37 2.75
CA VAL A 31 14.73 7.43 2.31
C VAL A 31 13.78 7.10 3.45
N LEU A 32 12.58 6.67 3.10
CA LEU A 32 11.70 5.99 4.03
C LEU A 32 12.22 4.56 4.25
N SER A 33 12.22 4.10 5.51
CA SER A 33 12.76 2.79 5.89
C SER A 33 11.78 2.03 6.78
N TYR A 34 11.71 0.73 6.60
CA TYR A 34 10.96 -0.18 7.45
C TYR A 34 11.88 -1.23 8.09
N ASP A 35 11.75 -1.40 9.39
CA ASP A 35 12.41 -2.44 10.16
C ASP A 35 11.43 -2.95 11.23
N GLN A 36 10.96 -4.20 11.09
CA GLN A 36 10.01 -4.80 12.02
C GLN A 36 10.53 -4.78 13.46
N ALA A 37 11.82 -5.00 13.67
CA ALA A 37 12.41 -4.98 15.01
C ALA A 37 12.36 -3.59 15.68
N LEU A 38 12.22 -2.52 14.91
CA LEU A 38 11.97 -1.18 15.44
C LEU A 38 10.48 -0.95 15.68
N ILE A 39 9.62 -1.45 14.79
CA ILE A 39 8.17 -1.38 14.93
C ILE A 39 7.71 -2.12 16.19
N ASP A 40 8.24 -3.31 16.47
CA ASP A 40 7.89 -4.14 17.64
C ASP A 40 8.23 -3.46 18.98
N LYS A 41 9.11 -2.48 18.97
CA LYS A 41 9.46 -1.68 20.16
C LYS A 41 8.51 -0.51 20.40
N ILE A 42 7.65 -0.22 19.44
CA ILE A 42 6.68 0.88 19.56
C ILE A 42 5.47 0.36 20.33
N ASN A 43 5.21 0.97 21.48
CA ASN A 43 3.98 0.70 22.21
C ASN A 43 2.80 1.35 21.45
N PRO A 44 1.80 0.58 20.99
CA PRO A 44 0.62 1.13 20.32
C PRO A 44 -0.07 2.24 21.12
N ASP A 45 -0.15 2.12 22.45
CA ASP A 45 -0.76 3.13 23.32
C ASP A 45 -0.04 4.48 23.32
N SER A 46 1.25 4.47 22.97
CA SER A 46 2.09 5.68 22.93
C SER A 46 2.43 6.13 21.51
N ILE A 47 1.91 5.46 20.48
CA ILE A 47 2.18 5.83 19.08
C ILE A 47 1.85 7.29 18.82
N ALA A 48 0.67 7.75 19.26
CA ALA A 48 0.23 9.13 19.11
C ALA A 48 1.26 10.13 19.71
N ASP A 49 1.76 9.83 20.92
CA ASP A 49 2.72 10.71 21.61
C ASP A 49 4.10 10.67 20.96
N GLN A 50 4.56 9.51 20.50
CA GLN A 50 5.88 9.35 19.87
C GLN A 50 5.94 9.99 18.47
N MET A 51 4.84 9.92 17.73
CA MET A 51 4.76 10.47 16.38
C MET A 51 4.59 11.99 16.39
N ASN A 52 3.79 12.53 17.32
CA ASN A 52 3.72 13.97 17.53
C ASN A 52 5.09 14.62 17.84
N LYS A 53 5.99 13.87 18.49
CA LYS A 53 7.36 14.34 18.75
C LYS A 53 8.28 14.30 17.52
N LYS A 54 8.04 13.36 16.58
CA LYS A 54 8.85 13.21 15.36
C LYS A 54 8.33 14.06 14.19
N ALA A 55 7.05 14.38 14.16
CA ALA A 55 6.38 15.10 13.07
C ALA A 55 6.49 16.63 13.18
N GLN A 56 7.42 17.18 14.00
CA GLN A 56 7.63 18.63 14.06
C GLN A 56 8.08 19.15 12.68
N GLY A 57 7.09 19.49 11.83
CA GLY A 57 7.29 20.24 10.59
C GLY A 57 6.77 19.64 9.29
N SER A 58 6.25 18.41 9.25
CA SER A 58 5.63 17.86 8.04
C SER A 58 4.43 16.97 8.38
N GLU A 59 3.24 17.43 8.04
CA GLU A 59 2.06 16.56 8.05
C GLU A 59 2.18 15.60 6.86
N LEU A 60 2.32 14.30 7.16
CA LEU A 60 2.30 13.27 6.14
C LEU A 60 0.84 12.79 5.95
N PRO A 61 0.42 12.49 4.71
CA PRO A 61 -0.91 11.95 4.45
C PRO A 61 -1.19 10.71 5.30
N GLY A 62 -2.34 10.68 5.98
CA GLY A 62 -2.72 9.62 6.91
C GLY A 62 -2.24 9.80 8.36
N TRP A 63 -1.48 10.87 8.63
CA TRP A 63 -0.88 11.18 9.92
C TRP A 63 -1.29 12.54 10.48
N GLU A 64 -2.46 13.03 10.06
CA GLU A 64 -3.01 14.30 10.52
C GLU A 64 -3.26 14.29 12.04
N SER A 65 -3.08 15.43 12.69
CA SER A 65 -3.18 15.56 14.15
C SER A 65 -4.54 15.15 14.71
N GLU A 66 -5.63 15.39 13.97
CA GLU A 66 -7.00 14.98 14.35
C GLU A 66 -7.13 13.44 14.36
N ARG A 67 -6.54 12.77 13.39
CA ARG A 67 -6.53 11.30 13.29
C ARG A 67 -5.70 10.68 14.41
N MET A 68 -4.59 11.32 14.78
CA MET A 68 -3.74 10.88 15.88
C MET A 68 -4.47 10.90 17.24
N ALA A 69 -5.37 11.85 17.48
CA ALA A 69 -6.16 11.89 18.70
C ALA A 69 -7.13 10.70 18.83
N GLN A 70 -7.56 10.13 17.70
CA GLN A 70 -8.49 8.99 17.63
C GLN A 70 -7.81 7.63 17.58
N ILE A 71 -6.48 7.56 17.48
CA ILE A 71 -5.75 6.31 17.26
C ILE A 71 -6.06 5.25 18.34
N LYS A 72 -6.11 5.63 19.61
CA LYS A 72 -6.40 4.69 20.71
C LYS A 72 -7.80 4.07 20.59
N GLU A 73 -8.77 4.88 20.22
CA GLU A 73 -10.15 4.41 19.99
C GLU A 73 -10.21 3.48 18.78
N LEU A 74 -9.51 3.84 17.70
CA LEU A 74 -9.44 3.01 16.50
C LEU A 74 -8.75 1.67 16.78
N PHE A 75 -7.65 1.64 17.53
CA PHE A 75 -7.02 0.37 17.92
C PHE A 75 -7.99 -0.51 18.70
N ALA A 76 -8.69 0.03 19.69
CA ALA A 76 -9.68 -0.72 20.47
C ALA A 76 -10.81 -1.29 19.60
N ILE A 77 -11.27 -0.56 18.58
CA ILE A 77 -12.28 -1.03 17.62
C ILE A 77 -11.74 -2.21 16.80
N TYR A 78 -10.48 -2.12 16.31
CA TYR A 78 -9.90 -3.14 15.44
C TYR A 78 -9.27 -4.31 16.18
N GLU A 79 -9.11 -4.28 17.50
CA GLU A 79 -8.55 -5.38 18.31
C GLU A 79 -9.29 -6.72 18.12
N THR A 80 -10.59 -6.66 17.86
CA THR A 80 -11.43 -7.84 17.66
C THR A 80 -11.78 -8.12 16.19
N VAL A 81 -11.35 -7.29 15.26
CA VAL A 81 -11.65 -7.44 13.84
C VAL A 81 -10.64 -8.38 13.19
N THR A 82 -11.12 -9.52 12.69
CA THR A 82 -10.31 -10.49 11.94
C THR A 82 -10.09 -10.06 10.49
N GLU A 83 -9.11 -10.69 9.82
CA GLU A 83 -8.91 -10.48 8.36
C GLU A 83 -10.16 -10.83 7.55
N GLU A 84 -10.89 -11.88 7.93
CA GLU A 84 -12.13 -12.30 7.28
C GLU A 84 -13.22 -11.22 7.43
N GLN A 85 -13.42 -10.71 8.64
CA GLN A 85 -14.39 -9.64 8.89
C GLN A 85 -14.02 -8.35 8.14
N LEU A 86 -12.72 -8.00 8.09
CA LEU A 86 -12.26 -6.84 7.34
C LEU A 86 -12.51 -7.04 5.84
N PHE A 87 -12.26 -8.23 5.31
CA PHE A 87 -12.53 -8.59 3.93
C PHE A 87 -14.03 -8.50 3.61
N ASP A 88 -14.90 -9.06 4.45
CA ASP A 88 -16.35 -9.00 4.30
C ASP A 88 -16.86 -7.55 4.32
N ASN A 89 -16.30 -6.70 5.16
CA ASN A 89 -16.59 -5.27 5.20
C ASN A 89 -16.20 -4.58 3.87
N LEU A 90 -15.04 -4.93 3.30
CA LEU A 90 -14.63 -4.39 2.00
C LEU A 90 -15.57 -4.84 0.88
N VAL A 91 -15.94 -6.12 0.85
CA VAL A 91 -16.90 -6.67 -0.14
C VAL A 91 -18.26 -5.99 0.01
N TYR A 92 -18.75 -5.81 1.24
CA TYR A 92 -19.99 -5.09 1.51
C TYR A 92 -19.91 -3.64 0.98
N PHE A 93 -18.86 -2.92 1.31
CA PHE A 93 -18.65 -1.55 0.84
C PHE A 93 -18.65 -1.47 -0.69
N LEU A 94 -17.87 -2.32 -1.36
CA LEU A 94 -17.80 -2.33 -2.82
C LEU A 94 -19.15 -2.63 -3.46
N ASN A 95 -19.88 -3.64 -2.98
CA ASN A 95 -21.21 -3.95 -3.50
C ASN A 95 -22.20 -2.79 -3.35
N LYS A 96 -22.06 -1.95 -2.33
CA LYS A 96 -22.90 -0.76 -2.14
C LYS A 96 -22.56 0.37 -3.09
N ILE A 97 -21.31 0.56 -3.45
CA ILE A 97 -20.89 1.68 -4.30
C ILE A 97 -20.88 1.34 -5.79
N MET A 98 -20.73 0.05 -6.17
CA MET A 98 -20.65 -0.36 -7.58
C MET A 98 -21.80 0.15 -8.46
N PRO A 99 -23.08 0.16 -8.05
CA PRO A 99 -24.15 0.76 -8.87
C PRO A 99 -23.93 2.24 -9.18
N THR A 100 -23.31 2.98 -8.24
CA THR A 100 -22.96 4.39 -8.47
C THR A 100 -21.77 4.50 -9.42
N CYS A 101 -20.78 3.63 -9.25
CA CYS A 101 -19.61 3.56 -10.13
C CYS A 101 -20.03 3.26 -11.58
N GLU A 102 -20.93 2.31 -11.79
CA GLU A 102 -21.50 1.98 -13.11
C GLU A 102 -22.25 3.18 -13.72
N LYS A 103 -23.08 3.84 -12.93
CA LYS A 103 -23.86 5.00 -13.39
C LYS A 103 -22.97 6.14 -13.91
N TYR A 104 -21.80 6.34 -13.30
CA TYR A 104 -20.91 7.46 -13.61
C TYR A 104 -19.63 7.05 -14.34
N GLY A 105 -19.43 5.76 -14.63
CA GLY A 105 -18.22 5.24 -15.29
C GLY A 105 -16.96 5.39 -14.46
N ILE A 106 -17.05 5.24 -13.12
CA ILE A 106 -15.92 5.44 -12.20
C ILE A 106 -15.29 4.11 -11.85
N ARG A 107 -14.01 3.97 -12.14
CA ARG A 107 -13.18 2.82 -11.75
C ARG A 107 -12.70 2.98 -10.30
N MET A 108 -12.85 1.92 -9.51
CA MET A 108 -12.32 1.83 -8.16
C MET A 108 -11.01 1.06 -8.20
N ALA A 109 -9.92 1.65 -7.73
CA ALA A 109 -8.57 1.10 -7.76
C ALA A 109 -8.03 0.97 -6.34
N ILE A 110 -8.22 -0.21 -5.70
CA ILE A 110 -7.73 -0.41 -4.33
C ILE A 110 -6.21 -0.48 -4.32
N HIS A 111 -5.59 0.27 -3.41
CA HIS A 111 -4.16 0.23 -3.17
C HIS A 111 -3.82 -0.95 -2.24
N PRO A 112 -2.75 -1.72 -2.52
CA PRO A 112 -2.30 -2.80 -1.65
C PRO A 112 -1.87 -2.28 -0.29
N ASP A 113 -1.90 -3.17 0.70
CA ASP A 113 -1.37 -2.91 2.03
C ASP A 113 0.14 -2.60 1.99
N ASP A 114 0.58 -1.68 2.82
CA ASP A 114 1.97 -1.23 2.86
C ASP A 114 2.48 -1.10 4.32
N PRO A 115 3.35 -2.02 4.75
CA PRO A 115 3.88 -3.19 4.05
C PRO A 115 2.83 -4.30 3.84
N ALA A 116 3.19 -5.29 3.01
CA ALA A 116 2.32 -6.40 2.64
C ALA A 116 2.21 -7.49 3.74
N TRP A 117 2.09 -7.07 5.00
CA TRP A 117 1.87 -7.93 6.18
C TRP A 117 1.22 -7.14 7.31
N PRO A 118 0.59 -7.83 8.30
CA PRO A 118 0.02 -7.19 9.49
C PRO A 118 1.06 -6.37 10.28
N VAL A 119 0.67 -5.18 10.74
CA VAL A 119 1.49 -4.30 11.56
C VAL A 119 0.70 -3.91 12.81
N PHE A 120 1.33 -3.92 13.97
CA PHE A 120 0.69 -3.65 15.27
C PHE A 120 -0.51 -4.56 15.60
N GLY A 121 -0.52 -5.79 15.06
CA GLY A 121 -1.67 -6.70 15.21
C GLY A 121 -2.90 -6.35 14.36
N LEU A 122 -2.84 -5.29 13.56
CA LEU A 122 -3.93 -4.87 12.68
C LEU A 122 -3.98 -5.76 11.44
N PRO A 123 -5.16 -6.25 11.02
CA PRO A 123 -5.29 -7.11 9.85
C PRO A 123 -4.95 -6.38 8.55
N ARG A 124 -4.39 -7.12 7.58
CA ARG A 124 -4.08 -6.67 6.23
C ARG A 124 -4.64 -7.69 5.23
N ILE A 125 -5.36 -7.23 4.21
CA ILE A 125 -6.17 -8.09 3.34
C ILE A 125 -5.88 -7.94 1.85
N ILE A 126 -5.09 -6.95 1.43
CA ILE A 126 -4.70 -6.71 0.03
C ILE A 126 -3.17 -6.76 -0.06
N ASN A 127 -2.58 -7.91 0.22
CA ASN A 127 -1.15 -8.07 0.44
C ASN A 127 -0.50 -9.18 -0.39
N SER A 128 -1.27 -9.88 -1.22
CA SER A 128 -0.80 -11.00 -2.06
C SER A 128 -1.66 -11.18 -3.31
N GLU A 129 -1.13 -11.89 -4.31
CA GLU A 129 -1.89 -12.30 -5.51
C GLU A 129 -3.19 -13.01 -5.14
N ALA A 130 -3.11 -13.97 -4.21
CA ALA A 130 -4.27 -14.77 -3.79
C ALA A 130 -5.38 -13.88 -3.18
N ASN A 131 -5.02 -12.95 -2.32
CA ASN A 131 -5.98 -12.05 -1.68
C ASN A 131 -6.58 -11.04 -2.66
N ILE A 132 -5.79 -10.54 -3.61
CA ILE A 132 -6.28 -9.66 -4.68
C ILE A 132 -7.25 -10.43 -5.57
N THR A 133 -6.89 -11.63 -6.01
CA THR A 133 -7.77 -12.49 -6.83
C THR A 133 -9.07 -12.80 -6.12
N LYS A 134 -9.01 -13.17 -4.84
CA LYS A 134 -10.19 -13.40 -3.99
C LYS A 134 -11.13 -12.18 -3.97
N LEU A 135 -10.59 -10.96 -3.88
CA LEU A 135 -11.39 -9.74 -3.93
C LEU A 135 -12.05 -9.55 -5.30
N LEU A 136 -11.30 -9.73 -6.38
CA LEU A 136 -11.81 -9.56 -7.74
C LEU A 136 -12.87 -10.59 -8.10
N GLU A 137 -12.81 -11.79 -7.55
CA GLU A 137 -13.83 -12.84 -7.67
C GLU A 137 -15.07 -12.54 -6.81
N ALA A 138 -14.88 -12.06 -5.59
CA ALA A 138 -15.99 -11.70 -4.69
C ALA A 138 -16.81 -10.51 -5.21
N VAL A 139 -16.17 -9.58 -5.93
CA VAL A 139 -16.83 -8.44 -6.59
C VAL A 139 -16.39 -8.39 -8.07
N PRO A 140 -17.01 -9.21 -8.93
CA PRO A 140 -16.56 -9.44 -10.31
C PRO A 140 -16.87 -8.29 -11.28
N ASN A 141 -17.20 -7.12 -10.77
CA ASN A 141 -17.49 -5.93 -11.56
C ASN A 141 -16.20 -5.40 -12.22
N PRO A 142 -16.17 -5.13 -13.55
CA PRO A 142 -14.97 -4.64 -14.22
C PRO A 142 -14.49 -3.27 -13.73
N LEU A 143 -15.33 -2.48 -13.08
CA LEU A 143 -14.95 -1.21 -12.47
C LEU A 143 -14.28 -1.37 -11.08
N ASN A 144 -14.37 -2.57 -10.48
CA ASN A 144 -13.57 -2.92 -9.31
C ASN A 144 -12.23 -3.47 -9.77
N GLY A 145 -11.15 -2.83 -9.43
CA GLY A 145 -9.79 -3.22 -9.80
C GLY A 145 -8.79 -2.74 -8.78
N ILE A 146 -7.52 -2.76 -9.14
CA ILE A 146 -6.43 -2.44 -8.25
C ILE A 146 -5.57 -1.28 -8.72
N THR A 147 -4.97 -0.59 -7.77
CA THR A 147 -3.73 0.16 -7.96
C THR A 147 -2.57 -0.81 -7.77
N PHE A 148 -1.88 -1.17 -8.84
CA PHE A 148 -0.73 -2.07 -8.74
C PHE A 148 0.48 -1.29 -8.24
N CYS A 149 0.76 -1.38 -6.94
CA CYS A 149 1.92 -0.73 -6.31
C CYS A 149 3.06 -1.73 -6.14
N THR A 150 4.14 -1.54 -6.90
CA THR A 150 5.30 -2.45 -6.87
C THR A 150 6.02 -2.44 -5.54
N GLY A 151 6.14 -1.29 -4.88
CA GLY A 151 6.82 -1.18 -3.60
C GLY A 151 6.02 -1.78 -2.45
N SER A 152 4.68 -1.64 -2.45
CA SER A 152 3.82 -2.20 -1.42
C SER A 152 3.76 -3.73 -1.52
N LEU A 153 3.34 -4.27 -2.66
CA LEU A 153 3.33 -5.73 -2.87
C LEU A 153 4.73 -6.34 -2.79
N GLY A 154 5.72 -5.67 -3.39
CA GLY A 154 7.11 -6.10 -3.38
C GLY A 154 7.79 -5.92 -2.02
N SER A 155 7.16 -5.31 -1.00
CA SER A 155 7.71 -5.31 0.35
C SER A 155 7.84 -6.74 0.90
N ASN A 156 6.93 -7.65 0.50
CA ASN A 156 7.07 -9.07 0.75
C ASN A 156 7.78 -9.75 -0.43
N PRO A 157 9.03 -10.25 -0.25
CA PRO A 157 9.79 -10.89 -1.32
C PRO A 157 9.19 -12.22 -1.82
N GLU A 158 8.21 -12.79 -1.12
CA GLU A 158 7.48 -13.99 -1.56
C GLU A 158 6.41 -13.66 -2.62
N ASN A 159 6.05 -12.40 -2.79
CA ASN A 159 5.12 -11.97 -3.83
C ASN A 159 5.81 -11.94 -5.20
N ASP A 160 5.36 -12.77 -6.12
CA ASP A 160 5.74 -12.68 -7.53
C ASP A 160 4.91 -11.59 -8.22
N LEU A 161 5.54 -10.41 -8.39
CA LEU A 161 4.87 -9.26 -8.99
C LEU A 161 4.50 -9.48 -10.46
N ILE A 162 5.29 -10.26 -11.19
CA ILE A 162 5.03 -10.55 -12.60
C ILE A 162 3.87 -11.51 -12.73
N SER A 163 3.84 -12.59 -11.92
CA SER A 163 2.69 -13.49 -11.83
C SER A 163 1.41 -12.71 -11.52
N THR A 164 1.47 -11.85 -10.49
CA THR A 164 0.33 -11.03 -10.05
C THR A 164 -0.20 -10.14 -11.19
N ILE A 165 0.67 -9.48 -11.97
CA ILE A 165 0.24 -8.67 -13.11
C ILE A 165 -0.58 -9.48 -14.11
N TYR A 166 -0.14 -10.69 -14.43
CA TYR A 166 -0.87 -11.55 -15.37
C TYR A 166 -2.15 -12.14 -14.78
N ALA A 167 -2.15 -12.50 -13.50
CA ALA A 167 -3.31 -13.03 -12.79
C ALA A 167 -4.48 -12.03 -12.76
N VAL A 168 -4.16 -10.73 -12.59
CA VAL A 168 -5.17 -9.66 -12.50
C VAL A 168 -5.31 -8.83 -13.79
N LYS A 169 -4.93 -9.41 -14.92
CA LYS A 169 -4.98 -8.76 -16.23
C LYS A 169 -6.36 -8.14 -16.50
N GLY A 170 -6.36 -6.89 -16.97
CA GLY A 170 -7.58 -6.11 -17.25
C GLY A 170 -8.27 -5.53 -16.02
N ARG A 171 -7.69 -5.73 -14.82
CA ARG A 171 -8.20 -5.19 -13.54
C ARG A 171 -7.19 -4.28 -12.86
N ILE A 172 -6.03 -4.02 -13.47
CA ILE A 172 -5.11 -2.97 -13.05
C ILE A 172 -5.63 -1.66 -13.63
N HIS A 173 -6.13 -0.77 -12.79
CA HIS A 173 -6.66 0.52 -13.21
C HIS A 173 -5.63 1.63 -13.10
N PHE A 174 -4.67 1.47 -12.19
CA PHE A 174 -3.61 2.42 -11.91
C PHE A 174 -2.32 1.66 -11.53
N ALA A 175 -1.15 2.20 -11.82
CA ALA A 175 0.12 1.61 -11.40
C ALA A 175 0.97 2.62 -10.65
N HIS A 176 1.47 2.23 -9.47
CA HIS A 176 2.52 2.92 -8.74
C HIS A 176 3.83 2.15 -8.93
N LEU A 177 4.81 2.78 -9.55
CA LEU A 177 6.13 2.19 -9.75
C LEU A 177 7.10 2.73 -8.71
N ARG A 178 7.35 1.95 -7.68
CA ARG A 178 8.27 2.24 -6.59
C ARG A 178 9.21 1.07 -6.39
N ASN A 179 10.51 1.34 -6.29
CA ASN A 179 11.49 0.32 -5.97
C ASN A 179 11.83 0.36 -4.48
N ILE A 180 12.20 -0.80 -3.95
CA ILE A 180 12.65 -0.97 -2.57
C ILE A 180 13.92 -1.81 -2.55
N LYS A 181 14.70 -1.68 -1.48
CA LYS A 181 15.91 -2.47 -1.25
C LYS A 181 15.77 -3.29 0.01
N TYR A 182 15.81 -4.60 -0.15
CA TYR A 182 15.75 -5.52 0.99
C TYR A 182 17.06 -5.51 1.79
N HIS A 183 16.92 -5.58 3.11
CA HIS A 183 18.03 -5.73 4.07
C HIS A 183 17.86 -6.95 4.97
N GLY A 184 16.85 -7.76 4.72
CA GLY A 184 16.50 -8.96 5.49
C GLY A 184 14.99 -9.16 5.60
N TYR A 185 14.60 -10.10 6.44
CA TYR A 185 13.18 -10.39 6.68
C TYR A 185 12.48 -9.18 7.28
N GLN A 186 11.39 -8.75 6.64
CA GLN A 186 10.60 -7.59 7.03
C GLN A 186 11.42 -6.32 7.30
N LYS A 187 12.48 -6.13 6.50
CA LYS A 187 13.35 -4.96 6.57
C LYS A 187 13.73 -4.49 5.19
N PHE A 188 13.36 -3.24 4.87
CA PHE A 188 13.65 -2.63 3.58
C PHE A 188 13.79 -1.10 3.68
N ASP A 189 14.49 -0.54 2.71
CA ASP A 189 14.52 0.89 2.44
C ASP A 189 13.79 1.17 1.11
N GLU A 190 13.19 2.33 0.96
CA GLU A 190 12.81 2.80 -0.35
C GLU A 190 14.06 3.13 -1.16
N ALA A 191 14.00 2.88 -2.47
CA ALA A 191 15.13 3.03 -3.35
C ALA A 191 14.79 3.95 -4.54
N SER A 192 15.78 4.31 -5.35
CA SER A 192 15.48 4.95 -6.62
C SER A 192 14.75 3.97 -7.55
N HIS A 193 14.10 4.50 -8.58
CA HIS A 193 13.27 3.70 -9.50
C HIS A 193 14.07 2.76 -10.40
N LEU A 194 15.40 2.86 -10.41
CA LEU A 194 16.27 1.99 -11.21
C LEU A 194 16.35 0.59 -10.60
N SER A 195 16.25 -0.47 -11.41
CA SER A 195 16.44 -1.86 -10.96
C SER A 195 17.80 -2.07 -10.28
N SER A 196 18.84 -1.33 -10.68
CA SER A 196 20.20 -1.45 -10.12
C SER A 196 20.33 -0.89 -8.70
N ASP A 197 19.43 -0.01 -8.25
CA ASP A 197 19.49 0.62 -6.92
C ASP A 197 18.68 -0.15 -5.87
N GLY A 198 17.61 -0.80 -6.28
CA GLY A 198 16.73 -1.58 -5.42
C GLY A 198 16.86 -3.09 -5.61
N SER A 199 15.83 -3.80 -5.17
CA SER A 199 15.75 -5.26 -5.23
C SER A 199 14.71 -5.76 -6.23
N LEU A 200 13.87 -4.87 -6.77
CA LEU A 200 12.85 -5.23 -7.74
C LEU A 200 13.36 -5.02 -9.17
N ASP A 201 13.09 -5.99 -10.05
CA ASP A 201 13.36 -5.82 -11.50
C ASP A 201 12.29 -4.95 -12.15
N MET A 202 12.47 -3.64 -12.02
CA MET A 202 11.55 -2.64 -12.55
C MET A 202 11.37 -2.76 -14.07
N VAL A 203 12.41 -3.19 -14.80
CA VAL A 203 12.34 -3.36 -16.25
C VAL A 203 11.43 -4.53 -16.61
N ALA A 204 11.56 -5.68 -15.93
CA ALA A 204 10.70 -6.83 -16.14
C ALA A 204 9.24 -6.52 -15.76
N ILE A 205 9.02 -5.80 -14.66
CA ILE A 205 7.70 -5.36 -14.22
C ILE A 205 7.02 -4.46 -15.27
N ILE A 206 7.72 -3.46 -15.79
CA ILE A 206 7.19 -2.56 -16.82
C ILE A 206 6.86 -3.33 -18.10
N LYS A 207 7.71 -4.28 -18.49
CA LYS A 207 7.42 -5.16 -19.64
C LYS A 207 6.18 -6.01 -19.40
N ALA A 208 6.03 -6.60 -18.21
CA ALA A 208 4.84 -7.39 -17.87
C ALA A 208 3.55 -6.55 -17.90
N LEU A 209 3.58 -5.33 -17.35
CA LEU A 209 2.44 -4.39 -17.46
C LEU A 209 2.06 -4.12 -18.91
N ARG A 210 3.02 -3.79 -19.77
CA ARG A 210 2.79 -3.60 -21.21
C ARG A 210 2.21 -4.86 -21.87
N ASP A 211 2.84 -6.01 -21.62
CA ASP A 211 2.50 -7.28 -22.29
C ASP A 211 1.15 -7.84 -21.78
N SER A 212 0.74 -7.46 -20.56
CA SER A 212 -0.61 -7.71 -20.04
C SER A 212 -1.68 -6.83 -20.70
N GLY A 213 -1.29 -5.80 -21.48
CA GLY A 213 -2.20 -4.85 -22.10
C GLY A 213 -2.65 -3.71 -21.19
N PHE A 214 -1.90 -3.42 -20.11
CA PHE A 214 -2.16 -2.25 -19.30
C PHE A 214 -1.86 -0.97 -20.09
N ASP A 215 -2.84 -0.09 -20.19
CA ASP A 215 -2.79 1.19 -20.90
C ASP A 215 -3.17 2.39 -20.01
N GLY A 216 -3.24 2.14 -18.68
CA GLY A 216 -3.61 3.13 -17.69
C GLY A 216 -2.46 4.07 -17.29
N ILE A 217 -2.74 4.91 -16.31
CA ILE A 217 -1.78 5.87 -15.77
C ILE A 217 -0.74 5.14 -14.90
N ILE A 218 0.53 5.49 -15.12
CA ILE A 218 1.66 5.10 -14.27
C ILE A 218 2.11 6.33 -13.50
N ARG A 219 2.18 6.19 -12.17
CA ARG A 219 2.78 7.17 -11.28
C ARG A 219 4.12 6.63 -10.79
N PRO A 220 5.24 7.36 -11.00
CA PRO A 220 6.44 7.12 -10.21
C PRO A 220 6.12 7.54 -8.78
N ASP A 221 5.99 6.59 -7.90
CA ASP A 221 5.69 6.82 -6.50
C ASP A 221 6.91 7.44 -5.79
N HIS A 222 6.89 7.54 -4.47
CA HIS A 222 8.03 8.08 -3.74
C HIS A 222 9.25 7.12 -3.78
N GLY A 223 10.42 7.63 -3.37
CA GLY A 223 11.68 6.91 -3.39
C GLY A 223 12.73 7.71 -2.62
N ARG A 224 13.94 7.86 -3.17
CA ARG A 224 15.02 8.63 -2.55
C ARG A 224 14.74 10.13 -2.62
N GLN A 225 15.02 10.83 -1.52
CA GLN A 225 14.95 12.28 -1.41
C GLN A 225 16.38 12.83 -1.36
N ILE A 226 16.69 13.76 -2.23
CA ILE A 226 18.04 14.31 -2.43
C ILE A 226 18.17 15.80 -2.06
N TRP A 227 17.17 16.38 -1.42
CA TRP A 227 17.11 17.75 -0.88
C TRP A 227 16.34 17.82 0.44
#